data_3fc9a4883008f854c69a1ca91f874c3d
#
_entry.id   3fc9a4883008f854c69a1ca91f874c3d
#
_cell.length_a   1.000
_cell.length_b   1.000
_cell.length_c   1.000
_cell.angle_alpha   90.00
_cell.angle_beta   90.00
_cell.angle_gamma   90.00
#
_symmetry.space_group_name_H-M   'P 1'
#
loop_
_entity.id
_entity.type
_entity.pdbx_description
1 polymer ?
#
loop_
_entity_poly.entity_id
_entity_poly.type
_entity_poly.pdbx_seq_one_letter_code
_entity_poly.pdbx_strand_id
1 'polypeptide(L)'
;FTWNSADQVGVGDTEPDLRGYFGVNLSDKRWSLNTSFEYSFGGEMYNQTLVDRIENTSMNNSVNRVAYNMDRRALYDRWSEPGQSAKYRGINVSGKTYASSRFVQKNNYLRMNSIRIMYNLNSPDKRLLGISMLRSALSANDLFYSSTIRQERGLSYPFARTFTLSLQANF
;
A
#
# COMPACT_ATOMS: atom_id res chain seq x y z
N PHE A 1 -28.06 21.97 -3.64
CA PHE A 1 -27.55 21.15 -4.74
C PHE A 1 -28.26 19.81 -4.72
N THR A 2 -28.93 19.44 -5.80
CA THR A 2 -29.62 18.16 -5.94
C THR A 2 -28.76 17.27 -6.84
N TRP A 3 -28.30 16.15 -6.35
CA TRP A 3 -27.52 15.20 -7.13
C TRP A 3 -28.41 14.52 -8.18
N ASN A 4 -27.94 14.48 -9.42
CA ASN A 4 -28.61 13.79 -10.52
C ASN A 4 -27.62 12.84 -11.20
N SER A 5 -28.02 11.61 -11.44
CA SER A 5 -27.19 10.61 -12.12
C SER A 5 -26.88 10.98 -13.58
N ALA A 6 -27.69 11.80 -14.20
CA ALA A 6 -27.45 12.30 -15.56
C ALA A 6 -26.27 13.30 -15.64
N ASP A 7 -25.86 13.89 -14.52
CA ASP A 7 -24.74 14.84 -14.44
C ASP A 7 -23.38 14.14 -14.26
N GLN A 8 -23.34 12.83 -14.32
CA GLN A 8 -22.09 12.08 -14.22
C GLN A 8 -21.24 12.25 -15.48
N VAL A 9 -19.99 12.63 -15.28
CA VAL A 9 -18.98 12.79 -16.32
C VAL A 9 -17.73 12.01 -15.98
N GLY A 10 -16.93 11.65 -17.00
CA GLY A 10 -15.61 11.09 -16.78
C GLY A 10 -14.69 12.16 -16.18
N VAL A 11 -14.07 11.87 -15.03
CA VAL A 11 -13.26 12.84 -14.27
C VAL A 11 -11.80 12.42 -14.10
N GLY A 12 -11.40 11.31 -14.67
CA GLY A 12 -10.02 10.83 -14.59
C GLY A 12 -9.81 9.53 -15.36
N ASP A 13 -8.55 9.14 -15.49
CA ASP A 13 -8.13 7.90 -16.11
C ASP A 13 -7.38 7.04 -15.08
N THR A 14 -7.78 5.78 -14.96
CA THR A 14 -7.14 4.83 -14.06
C THR A 14 -5.84 4.26 -14.63
N GLU A 15 -5.66 4.38 -15.96
CA GLU A 15 -4.43 3.93 -16.62
C GLU A 15 -3.27 4.87 -16.28
N PRO A 16 -2.13 4.33 -15.84
CA PRO A 16 -0.96 5.15 -15.58
C PRO A 16 -0.28 5.57 -16.89
N ASP A 17 0.20 6.82 -16.93
CA ASP A 17 1.01 7.32 -18.05
C ASP A 17 2.33 6.54 -18.19
N LEU A 18 2.88 6.10 -17.07
CA LEU A 18 4.13 5.36 -17.01
C LEU A 18 4.08 4.29 -15.92
N ARG A 19 4.31 3.05 -16.31
CA ARG A 19 4.46 1.91 -15.39
C ARG A 19 5.64 1.04 -15.81
N GLY A 20 6.40 0.57 -14.84
CA GLY A 20 7.51 -0.33 -15.14
C GLY A 20 8.11 -0.97 -13.91
N TYR A 21 9.14 -1.76 -14.20
CA TYR A 21 9.91 -2.49 -13.21
C TYR A 21 11.39 -2.21 -13.41
N PHE A 22 12.12 -2.14 -12.32
CA PHE A 22 13.58 -2.13 -12.35
C PHE A 22 14.13 -2.96 -11.20
N GLY A 23 15.34 -3.42 -11.35
CA GLY A 23 16.01 -4.23 -10.33
C GLY A 23 17.51 -3.97 -10.33
N VAL A 24 18.12 -4.25 -9.18
CA VAL A 24 19.55 -4.19 -9.00
C VAL A 24 20.04 -5.57 -8.61
N ASN A 25 21.01 -6.10 -9.37
CA ASN A 25 21.68 -7.36 -9.11
C ASN A 25 23.15 -7.07 -8.88
N LEU A 26 23.61 -7.31 -7.68
CA LEU A 26 25.01 -7.16 -7.29
C LEU A 26 25.54 -8.53 -6.87
N SER A 27 26.75 -8.85 -7.30
CA SER A 27 27.43 -10.05 -6.83
C SER A 27 28.91 -9.76 -6.60
N ASP A 28 29.38 -10.19 -5.44
CA ASP A 28 30.79 -10.12 -5.08
C ASP A 28 31.19 -11.44 -4.41
N LYS A 29 32.16 -12.15 -5.00
CA LYS A 29 32.72 -13.42 -4.50
C LYS A 29 31.63 -14.40 -4.05
N ARG A 30 31.26 -14.34 -2.77
CA ARG A 30 30.33 -15.27 -2.12
C ARG A 30 28.93 -14.67 -1.89
N TRP A 31 28.82 -13.35 -2.07
CA TRP A 31 27.58 -12.64 -1.82
C TRP A 31 26.86 -12.28 -3.12
N SER A 32 25.57 -12.38 -3.11
CA SER A 32 24.73 -11.80 -4.14
C SER A 32 23.50 -11.15 -3.55
N LEU A 33 23.17 -9.97 -4.07
CA LEU A 33 22.00 -9.17 -3.72
C LEU A 33 21.16 -9.01 -4.98
N ASN A 34 19.89 -9.36 -4.88
CA ASN A 34 18.91 -9.11 -5.93
C ASN A 34 17.77 -8.29 -5.35
N THR A 35 17.37 -7.23 -6.03
CA THR A 35 16.24 -6.38 -5.64
C THR A 35 15.32 -6.18 -6.83
N SER A 36 14.02 -6.06 -6.57
CA SER A 36 13.02 -5.77 -7.59
C SER A 36 12.08 -4.67 -7.10
N PHE A 37 11.90 -3.67 -7.93
CA PHE A 37 11.02 -2.52 -7.70
C PHE A 37 9.98 -2.42 -8.81
N GLU A 38 8.82 -1.91 -8.44
CA GLU A 38 7.74 -1.53 -9.33
C GLU A 38 7.42 -0.06 -9.12
N TYR A 39 7.17 0.66 -10.20
CA TYR A 39 6.71 2.04 -10.14
C TYR A 39 5.54 2.28 -11.08
N SER A 40 4.71 3.25 -10.72
CA SER A 40 3.58 3.71 -11.52
C SER A 40 3.35 5.19 -11.29
N PHE A 41 3.12 5.95 -12.36
CA PHE A 41 2.89 7.39 -12.33
C PHE A 41 1.78 7.77 -13.31
N GLY A 42 1.01 8.80 -12.96
CA GLY A 42 0.02 9.45 -13.82
C GLY A 42 -1.41 8.99 -13.63
N GLY A 43 -1.66 7.72 -13.34
CA GLY A 43 -3.02 7.20 -13.17
C GLY A 43 -3.78 7.86 -12.02
N GLU A 44 -5.09 7.92 -12.13
CA GLU A 44 -5.98 8.46 -11.11
C GLU A 44 -6.89 7.36 -10.56
N MET A 45 -7.28 7.47 -9.30
CA MET A 45 -8.26 6.55 -8.74
C MET A 45 -9.21 7.24 -7.78
N TYR A 46 -10.41 6.73 -7.72
CA TYR A 46 -11.40 7.13 -6.72
C TYR A 46 -11.05 6.50 -5.37
N ASN A 47 -10.77 7.34 -4.37
CA ASN A 47 -10.37 6.87 -3.05
C ASN A 47 -11.59 6.55 -2.18
N GLN A 48 -12.15 5.36 -2.38
CA GLN A 48 -13.31 4.88 -1.62
C GLN A 48 -13.06 4.84 -0.11
N THR A 49 -11.83 4.62 0.32
CA THR A 49 -11.48 4.60 1.75
C THR A 49 -11.70 5.95 2.41
N LEU A 50 -11.40 7.06 1.72
CA LEU A 50 -11.71 8.40 2.24
C LEU A 50 -13.21 8.61 2.40
N VAL A 51 -14.01 8.08 1.47
CA VAL A 51 -15.47 8.18 1.55
C VAL A 51 -15.99 7.37 2.73
N ASP A 52 -15.58 6.11 2.85
CA ASP A 52 -16.16 5.19 3.83
C ASP A 52 -15.70 5.47 5.26
N ARG A 53 -14.41 5.78 5.43
CA ARG A 53 -13.81 5.90 6.76
C ARG A 53 -13.67 7.31 7.26
N ILE A 54 -13.70 8.30 6.38
CA ILE A 54 -13.53 9.70 6.74
C ILE A 54 -14.79 10.49 6.48
N GLU A 55 -15.24 10.57 5.24
CA GLU A 55 -16.43 11.36 4.89
C GLU A 55 -17.68 10.86 5.61
N ASN A 56 -17.95 9.57 5.55
CA ASN A 56 -19.14 8.92 6.12
C ASN A 56 -18.98 8.53 7.59
N THR A 57 -17.90 8.89 8.25
CA THR A 57 -17.73 8.66 9.68
C THR A 57 -18.81 9.40 10.46
N SER A 58 -19.42 8.72 11.42
CA SER A 58 -20.45 9.24 12.32
C SER A 58 -19.98 9.13 13.76
N MET A 59 -20.34 10.12 14.58
CA MET A 59 -20.10 10.07 16.02
C MET A 59 -20.91 8.94 16.72
N ASN A 60 -22.01 8.52 16.10
CA ASN A 60 -22.84 7.44 16.61
C ASN A 60 -22.42 6.05 16.09
N ASN A 61 -21.15 5.88 15.82
CA ASN A 61 -20.60 4.62 15.28
C ASN A 61 -20.49 3.57 16.41
N SER A 62 -21.62 3.32 17.08
CA SER A 62 -21.73 2.28 18.10
C SER A 62 -22.79 1.26 17.67
N VAL A 63 -22.38 0.02 17.52
CA VAL A 63 -23.28 -1.13 17.45
C VAL A 63 -23.17 -1.84 18.79
N ASN A 64 -24.30 -2.13 19.41
CA ASN A 64 -24.37 -2.76 20.73
C ASN A 64 -23.60 -2.05 21.84
N ARG A 65 -23.55 -0.71 21.82
CA ARG A 65 -22.81 0.13 22.78
C ARG A 65 -21.28 -0.01 22.73
N VAL A 66 -20.73 -0.63 21.71
CA VAL A 66 -19.28 -0.70 21.48
C VAL A 66 -18.89 0.47 20.59
N ALA A 67 -18.03 1.35 21.10
CA ALA A 67 -17.45 2.42 20.30
C ALA A 67 -16.39 1.84 19.36
N TYR A 68 -16.51 2.11 18.06
CA TYR A 68 -15.49 1.74 17.10
C TYR A 68 -14.44 2.85 17.00
N ASN A 69 -13.17 2.46 16.88
CA ASN A 69 -12.09 3.40 16.61
C ASN A 69 -12.31 4.07 15.25
N MET A 70 -12.33 5.38 15.27
CA MET A 70 -12.40 6.20 14.04
C MET A 70 -11.00 6.51 13.54
N ASP A 71 -10.87 6.72 12.23
CA ASP A 71 -9.64 7.22 11.66
C ASP A 71 -9.39 8.66 12.15
N ARG A 72 -8.16 8.93 12.64
CA ARG A 72 -7.77 10.24 13.15
C ARG A 72 -8.00 11.36 12.13
N ARG A 73 -7.86 11.07 10.83
CA ARG A 73 -8.12 12.04 9.76
C ARG A 73 -9.55 12.53 9.72
N ALA A 74 -10.51 11.73 10.26
CA ALA A 74 -11.91 12.10 10.33
C ALA A 74 -12.19 13.30 11.25
N LEU A 75 -11.23 13.69 12.08
CA LEU A 75 -11.34 14.85 12.99
C LEU A 75 -10.96 16.17 12.32
N TYR A 76 -10.31 16.13 11.16
CA TYR A 76 -9.75 17.31 10.52
C TYR A 76 -10.50 17.66 9.25
N ASP A 77 -10.44 18.96 8.88
CA ASP A 77 -10.92 19.49 7.60
C ASP A 77 -12.41 19.20 7.33
N ARG A 78 -13.22 19.27 8.41
CA ARG A 78 -14.67 19.07 8.35
C ARG A 78 -15.39 20.39 8.39
N TRP A 79 -16.47 20.45 7.61
CA TRP A 79 -17.38 21.57 7.65
C TRP A 79 -18.09 21.66 9.01
N SER A 80 -18.08 22.85 9.63
CA SER A 80 -18.72 23.12 10.91
C SER A 80 -19.68 24.31 10.85
N GLU A 81 -19.44 25.29 10.00
CA GLU A 81 -20.21 26.51 9.94
C GLU A 81 -20.40 27.06 8.51
N PRO A 82 -21.50 27.78 8.23
CA PRO A 82 -21.72 28.42 6.93
C PRO A 82 -20.56 29.32 6.51
N GLY A 83 -20.15 29.22 5.24
CA GLY A 83 -19.05 29.97 4.67
C GLY A 83 -17.66 29.32 4.82
N GLN A 84 -17.53 28.29 5.61
CA GLN A 84 -16.29 27.55 5.75
C GLN A 84 -16.03 26.69 4.50
N SER A 85 -14.79 26.76 3.99
CA SER A 85 -14.29 25.81 3.01
C SER A 85 -13.73 24.60 3.71
N ALA A 86 -14.26 23.42 3.50
CA ALA A 86 -13.83 22.17 4.10
C ALA A 86 -13.83 21.02 3.09
N LYS A 87 -12.91 20.08 3.28
CA LYS A 87 -12.77 18.91 2.41
C LYS A 87 -13.85 17.87 2.67
N TYR A 88 -14.28 17.74 3.91
CA TYR A 88 -15.25 16.74 4.35
C TYR A 88 -16.51 17.40 4.89
N ARG A 89 -17.65 16.75 4.74
CA ARG A 89 -18.92 17.22 5.31
C ARG A 89 -18.88 17.24 6.84
N GLY A 90 -19.81 17.96 7.44
CA GLY A 90 -19.98 17.99 8.88
C GLY A 90 -20.22 16.59 9.47
N ILE A 91 -19.67 16.33 10.63
CA ILE A 91 -19.76 15.00 11.27
C ILE A 91 -21.20 14.61 11.66
N ASN A 92 -22.04 15.61 11.87
CA ASN A 92 -23.46 15.41 12.21
C ASN A 92 -24.37 15.25 10.99
N VAL A 93 -23.83 15.41 9.78
CA VAL A 93 -24.61 15.29 8.55
C VAL A 93 -24.72 13.81 8.20
N SER A 94 -25.93 13.28 8.29
CA SER A 94 -26.27 11.93 7.86
C SER A 94 -26.61 11.90 6.37
N GLY A 95 -26.48 10.72 5.75
CA GLY A 95 -26.85 10.49 4.36
C GLY A 95 -25.74 9.84 3.54
N LYS A 96 -26.10 9.40 2.35
CA LYS A 96 -25.16 8.78 1.42
C LYS A 96 -24.28 9.84 0.75
N THR A 97 -23.00 9.60 0.68
CA THR A 97 -22.09 10.37 -0.18
C THR A 97 -22.09 9.75 -1.56
N TYR A 98 -22.57 10.50 -2.54
CA TYR A 98 -22.53 10.08 -3.93
C TYR A 98 -21.13 10.26 -4.51
N ALA A 99 -20.83 9.54 -5.59
CA ALA A 99 -19.57 9.65 -6.30
C ALA A 99 -19.36 11.10 -6.77
N SER A 100 -18.18 11.63 -6.50
CA SER A 100 -17.81 12.99 -6.91
C SER A 100 -16.30 13.07 -7.19
N SER A 101 -15.90 14.00 -8.06
CA SER A 101 -14.50 14.26 -8.40
C SER A 101 -13.61 14.60 -7.18
N ARG A 102 -14.23 15.04 -6.09
CA ARG A 102 -13.54 15.42 -4.83
C ARG A 102 -12.65 14.32 -4.25
N PHE A 103 -12.97 13.06 -4.53
CA PHE A 103 -12.24 11.90 -4.03
C PHE A 103 -11.39 11.21 -5.10
N VAL A 104 -11.32 11.76 -6.29
CA VAL A 104 -10.38 11.32 -7.33
C VAL A 104 -9.00 11.87 -7.01
N GLN A 105 -7.99 11.01 -6.97
CA GLN A 105 -6.63 11.35 -6.60
C GLN A 105 -5.63 10.67 -7.53
N LYS A 106 -4.50 11.32 -7.78
CA LYS A 106 -3.38 10.72 -8.51
C LYS A 106 -2.80 9.55 -7.72
N ASN A 107 -2.64 8.41 -8.39
CA ASN A 107 -2.12 7.17 -7.82
C ASN A 107 -0.69 6.90 -8.28
N ASN A 108 0.24 7.68 -7.80
CA ASN A 108 1.66 7.45 -8.05
C ASN A 108 2.24 6.59 -6.93
N TYR A 109 3.00 5.56 -7.28
CA TYR A 109 3.64 4.73 -6.26
C TYR A 109 5.01 4.18 -6.70
N LEU A 110 5.81 3.89 -5.70
CA LEU A 110 7.03 3.10 -5.78
C LEU A 110 6.97 1.98 -4.74
N ARG A 111 7.15 0.75 -5.18
CA ARG A 111 7.09 -0.45 -4.34
C ARG A 111 8.36 -1.27 -4.50
N MET A 112 8.90 -1.76 -3.39
CA MET A 112 9.92 -2.81 -3.41
C MET A 112 9.19 -4.16 -3.32
N ASN A 113 9.17 -4.88 -4.43
CA ASN A 113 8.50 -6.19 -4.49
C ASN A 113 9.28 -7.26 -3.74
N SER A 114 10.60 -7.28 -3.94
CA SER A 114 11.45 -8.27 -3.28
C SER A 114 12.87 -7.78 -3.08
N ILE A 115 13.50 -8.28 -2.04
CA ILE A 115 14.94 -8.26 -1.81
C ILE A 115 15.40 -9.66 -1.46
N ARG A 116 16.51 -10.10 -2.03
CA ARG A 116 17.13 -11.38 -1.74
C ARG A 116 18.62 -11.24 -1.60
N ILE A 117 19.13 -11.66 -0.46
CA ILE A 117 20.56 -11.72 -0.16
C ILE A 117 20.94 -13.20 -0.10
N MET A 118 21.94 -13.59 -0.85
CA MET A 118 22.46 -14.96 -0.87
C MET A 118 23.93 -14.96 -0.49
N TYR A 119 24.30 -15.98 0.27
CA TYR A 119 25.67 -16.30 0.61
C TYR A 119 25.99 -17.71 0.16
N ASN A 120 27.03 -17.89 -0.64
CA ASN A 120 27.50 -19.16 -1.14
C ASN A 120 28.85 -19.49 -0.52
N LEU A 121 28.90 -20.54 0.28
CA LEU A 121 30.13 -21.09 0.83
C LEU A 121 30.46 -22.36 0.04
N ASN A 122 31.40 -22.24 -0.88
CA ASN A 122 32.02 -23.39 -1.54
C ASN A 122 33.36 -23.63 -0.87
N SER A 123 33.54 -24.77 -0.24
CA SER A 123 34.80 -25.13 0.40
C SER A 123 35.28 -26.48 -0.17
N PRO A 124 36.06 -26.43 -1.28
CA PRO A 124 36.59 -27.66 -1.87
C PRO A 124 37.56 -28.40 -0.94
N ASP A 125 38.27 -27.66 -0.06
CA ASP A 125 39.35 -28.20 0.75
C ASP A 125 39.00 -28.46 2.23
N LYS A 126 37.86 -27.96 2.70
CA LYS A 126 37.42 -28.14 4.08
C LYS A 126 36.00 -28.65 4.10
N ARG A 127 35.81 -29.93 4.00
CA ARG A 127 34.54 -30.60 4.27
C ARG A 127 34.21 -30.43 5.75
N LEU A 128 33.59 -29.32 6.10
CA LEU A 128 33.00 -29.15 7.42
C LEU A 128 31.79 -30.08 7.48
N LEU A 129 31.88 -31.15 8.30
CA LEU A 129 30.78 -32.12 8.46
C LEU A 129 30.37 -32.86 7.17
N GLY A 130 31.28 -33.04 6.18
CA GLY A 130 30.92 -33.67 4.92
C GLY A 130 30.21 -32.78 3.89
N ILE A 131 29.96 -31.54 4.24
CA ILE A 131 29.27 -30.58 3.35
C ILE A 131 30.25 -30.03 2.32
N SER A 132 29.97 -30.25 1.04
CA SER A 132 30.75 -29.72 -0.09
C SER A 132 30.33 -28.29 -0.48
N MET A 133 29.07 -27.94 -0.30
CA MET A 133 28.55 -26.61 -0.58
C MET A 133 27.44 -26.25 0.40
N LEU A 134 27.52 -25.06 0.96
CA LEU A 134 26.45 -24.48 1.76
C LEU A 134 26.00 -23.17 1.12
N ARG A 135 24.71 -23.09 0.80
CA ARG A 135 24.07 -21.86 0.32
C ARG A 135 23.03 -21.42 1.34
N SER A 136 23.12 -20.17 1.78
CA SER A 136 22.08 -19.52 2.56
C SER A 136 21.47 -18.37 1.79
N ALA A 137 20.16 -18.21 1.88
CA ALA A 137 19.46 -17.08 1.25
C ALA A 137 18.42 -16.52 2.23
N LEU A 138 18.47 -15.21 2.40
CA LEU A 138 17.45 -14.44 3.09
C LEU A 138 16.67 -13.66 2.04
N SER A 139 15.37 -13.83 1.98
CA SER A 139 14.48 -13.07 1.10
C SER A 139 13.39 -12.40 1.91
N ALA A 140 13.01 -11.22 1.47
CA ALA A 140 11.89 -10.48 2.02
C ALA A 140 11.08 -9.83 0.90
N ASN A 141 9.75 -9.83 1.05
CA ASN A 141 8.83 -9.26 0.10
C ASN A 141 8.05 -8.11 0.72
N ASP A 142 7.66 -7.16 -0.13
CA ASP A 142 6.79 -6.04 0.24
C ASP A 142 7.32 -5.15 1.39
N LEU A 143 8.64 -4.95 1.45
CA LEU A 143 9.26 -4.20 2.53
C LEU A 143 8.95 -2.70 2.48
N PHE A 144 8.85 -2.15 1.28
CA PHE A 144 8.71 -0.72 1.08
C PHE A 144 7.58 -0.43 0.08
N TYR A 145 6.72 0.52 0.45
CA TYR A 145 5.68 1.07 -0.41
C TYR A 145 5.51 2.55 -0.10
N SER A 146 5.73 3.39 -1.12
CA SER A 146 5.48 4.83 -1.08
C SER A 146 4.47 5.17 -2.15
N SER A 147 3.43 5.91 -1.79
CA SER A 147 2.36 6.29 -2.72
C SER A 147 1.77 7.65 -2.36
N THR A 148 1.28 8.35 -3.36
CA THR A 148 0.49 9.59 -3.18
C THR A 148 -0.86 9.32 -2.52
N ILE A 149 -1.40 8.12 -2.69
CA ILE A 149 -2.61 7.67 -2.01
C ILE A 149 -2.21 6.71 -0.90
N ARG A 150 -2.59 7.05 0.34
CA ARG A 150 -2.45 6.10 1.43
C ARG A 150 -3.37 4.91 1.19
N GLN A 151 -2.80 3.83 0.67
CA GLN A 151 -3.53 2.57 0.58
C GLN A 151 -3.73 2.01 1.97
N GLU A 152 -4.97 1.99 2.40
CA GLU A 152 -5.34 1.31 3.61
C GLU A 152 -5.63 -0.13 3.28
N ARG A 153 -4.86 -0.96 3.90
CA ARG A 153 -5.02 -2.40 3.82
C ARG A 153 -6.34 -2.77 4.49
N GLY A 154 -7.16 -3.54 3.80
CA GLY A 154 -8.43 -3.98 4.36
C GLY A 154 -8.22 -4.74 5.67
N LEU A 155 -9.15 -4.61 6.58
CA LEU A 155 -9.13 -5.32 7.86
C LEU A 155 -9.12 -6.85 7.68
N SER A 156 -9.65 -7.32 6.56
CA SER A 156 -9.74 -8.75 6.22
C SER A 156 -8.42 -9.39 5.79
N TYR A 157 -7.50 -8.61 5.24
CA TYR A 157 -6.19 -9.06 4.80
C TYR A 157 -5.12 -8.07 5.25
N PRO A 158 -4.60 -8.23 6.46
CA PRO A 158 -3.49 -7.42 6.91
C PRO A 158 -2.31 -7.70 5.99
N PHE A 159 -1.69 -6.65 5.53
CA PHE A 159 -0.50 -6.74 4.70
C PHE A 159 0.64 -7.32 5.53
N ALA A 160 1.07 -8.50 5.21
CA ALA A 160 2.19 -9.14 5.86
C ALA A 160 3.47 -8.92 5.04
N ARG A 161 4.49 -8.38 5.69
CA ARG A 161 5.85 -8.48 5.19
C ARG A 161 6.30 -9.92 5.37
N THR A 162 6.77 -10.55 4.32
CA THR A 162 7.21 -11.94 4.37
C THR A 162 8.72 -12.00 4.40
N PHE A 163 9.26 -12.73 5.36
CA PHE A 163 10.68 -13.03 5.46
C PHE A 163 10.87 -14.54 5.34
N THR A 164 11.79 -14.95 4.48
CA THR A 164 12.10 -16.38 4.25
C THR A 164 13.58 -16.60 4.36
N LEU A 165 13.99 -17.50 5.23
CA LEU A 165 15.35 -17.99 5.30
C LEU A 165 15.42 -19.38 4.64
N SER A 166 16.31 -19.54 3.67
CA SER A 166 16.55 -20.80 2.98
C SER A 166 17.98 -21.24 3.21
N LEU A 167 18.16 -22.50 3.57
CA LEU A 167 19.46 -23.15 3.72
C LEU A 167 19.50 -24.38 2.81
N GLN A 168 20.54 -24.48 2.01
CA GLN A 168 20.78 -25.62 1.14
C GLN A 168 22.20 -26.15 1.37
N ALA A 169 22.31 -27.42 1.71
CA ALA A 169 23.58 -28.09 1.88
C ALA A 169 23.70 -29.25 0.88
N ASN A 170 24.85 -29.39 0.25
CA ASN A 170 25.20 -30.54 -0.57
C ASN A 170 26.34 -31.28 0.12
N PHE A 171 26.21 -32.60 0.21
CA PHE A 171 27.15 -33.51 0.85
C PHE A 171 28.07 -34.19 -0.17
#